data_8a74c2d0d9985a7a6f284b784cf96fd4
#
_entry.id   8a74c2d0d9985a7a6f284b784cf96fd4
#
_cell.length_a   1.000
_cell.length_b   1.000
_cell.length_c   1.000
_cell.angle_alpha   90.00
_cell.angle_beta   90.00
_cell.angle_gamma   90.00
#
_symmetry.space_group_name_H-M   'P 1'
#
loop_
_entity.id
_entity.type
_entity.pdbx_description
1 polymer ?
#
loop_
_entity_poly.entity_id
_entity_poly.type
_entity_poly.pdbx_seq_one_letter_code
_entity_poly.pdbx_strand_id
1 'polypeptide(L)'
;VLNELLKSNIAIIGGGEFCRQLLQLLFSDYFKGQRPSILGVADKSVQAEGLLYAKKIGIFTTSDYRDLYQLENLHILMEVTTDVKLGALINATKPAGIKFVDHVESRTIWTSLQVEKEKRKALKELRQNRYSAANIDSLFEEFADRLAEAIKERSNRYVEIERELIESERALSQIIEGSTIPTFVLNKDHIVTYWNKAMEKITGASAESMVGTSRPSTPFWGTARPTMADVILDQIGEDKIQELYGEKWRKSALIEEAYEAEVFFPRLGENGKWCWFTAAPIKGSDGNIIGAIETLWDKTEDKKAEEEREQHNRELSTLCTIYSALNAPTNLESRINQAVRELLAFLSADGICIYLLDEGGKYFLHYSLGLSDDACKKVSVVDEKSIIHHVAQSNEYTIYEELPDGCPDE
;
A
#
# COMPACT_ATOMS: atom_id res chain seq x y z
N VAL A 1 -7.65 39.80 11.59
CA VAL A 1 -8.28 38.58 12.07
C VAL A 1 -9.19 38.85 13.27
N LEU A 2 -8.71 39.36 14.42
CA LEU A 2 -9.51 39.56 15.63
C LEU A 2 -10.69 40.56 15.42
N ASN A 3 -10.43 41.71 14.77
CA ASN A 3 -11.47 42.72 14.48
C ASN A 3 -12.53 42.22 13.51
N GLU A 4 -12.20 41.35 12.60
CA GLU A 4 -13.12 40.69 11.67
C GLU A 4 -13.97 39.67 12.42
N LEU A 5 -13.36 38.84 13.25
CA LEU A 5 -14.02 37.84 14.07
C LEU A 5 -15.07 38.48 15.00
N LEU A 6 -14.72 39.60 15.66
CA LEU A 6 -15.63 40.29 16.58
C LEU A 6 -16.86 40.91 15.90
N LYS A 7 -16.88 40.99 14.56
CA LYS A 7 -18.00 41.49 13.76
C LYS A 7 -18.73 40.39 13.00
N SER A 8 -18.30 39.14 13.14
CA SER A 8 -18.83 38.01 12.38
C SER A 8 -19.89 37.23 13.12
N ASN A 9 -20.71 36.53 12.38
CA ASN A 9 -21.63 35.52 12.86
C ASN A 9 -20.89 34.16 12.89
N ILE A 10 -20.83 33.51 14.03
CA ILE A 10 -20.01 32.34 14.29
C ILE A 10 -20.85 31.17 14.78
N ALA A 11 -20.61 29.98 14.29
CA ALA A 11 -21.09 28.76 14.92
C ALA A 11 -19.89 27.92 15.39
N ILE A 12 -20.04 27.21 16.51
CA ILE A 12 -18.95 26.46 17.17
C ILE A 12 -19.24 24.96 17.11
N ILE A 13 -18.25 24.18 16.69
CA ILE A 13 -18.28 22.73 16.73
C ILE A 13 -17.33 22.26 17.83
N GLY A 14 -17.87 21.53 18.81
CA GLY A 14 -17.22 21.13 20.05
C GLY A 14 -17.77 21.90 21.24
N GLY A 15 -18.57 21.26 22.08
CA GLY A 15 -19.29 21.86 23.23
C GLY A 15 -18.60 21.57 24.56
N GLY A 16 -17.32 21.18 24.59
CA GLY A 16 -16.59 20.88 25.81
C GLY A 16 -16.19 22.08 26.66
N GLU A 17 -15.29 21.88 27.60
CA GLU A 17 -14.80 22.89 28.54
C GLU A 17 -14.23 24.14 27.85
N PHE A 18 -13.45 23.93 26.77
CA PHE A 18 -12.90 25.06 26.01
C PHE A 18 -13.97 25.95 25.38
N CYS A 19 -15.03 25.35 24.82
CA CYS A 19 -16.18 26.08 24.31
C CYS A 19 -16.87 26.90 25.44
N ARG A 20 -17.03 26.29 26.63
CA ARG A 20 -17.60 26.98 27.82
C ARG A 20 -16.75 28.20 28.17
N GLN A 21 -15.45 28.07 28.27
CA GLN A 21 -14.55 29.18 28.60
C GLN A 21 -14.56 30.26 27.52
N LEU A 22 -14.60 29.91 26.24
CA LEU A 22 -14.68 30.84 25.12
C LEU A 22 -15.99 31.66 25.20
N LEU A 23 -17.11 31.00 25.41
CA LEU A 23 -18.40 31.68 25.55
C LEU A 23 -18.41 32.59 26.78
N GLN A 24 -17.93 32.15 27.94
CA GLN A 24 -17.81 32.96 29.14
C GLN A 24 -16.98 34.23 28.92
N LEU A 25 -15.86 34.09 28.17
CA LEU A 25 -15.03 35.24 27.83
C LEU A 25 -15.77 36.23 26.92
N LEU A 26 -16.35 35.74 25.82
CA LEU A 26 -17.06 36.60 24.84
C LEU A 26 -18.30 37.27 25.41
N PHE A 27 -18.99 36.63 26.37
CA PHE A 27 -20.17 37.18 27.03
C PHE A 27 -19.83 37.97 28.31
N SER A 28 -18.54 38.15 28.62
CA SER A 28 -18.13 39.02 29.74
C SER A 28 -18.36 40.49 29.44
N ASP A 29 -18.39 41.31 30.51
CA ASP A 29 -18.56 42.78 30.41
C ASP A 29 -17.49 43.47 29.56
N TYR A 30 -16.33 42.85 29.42
CA TYR A 30 -15.21 43.39 28.64
C TYR A 30 -15.49 43.42 27.12
N PHE A 31 -16.37 42.54 26.62
CA PHE A 31 -16.72 42.46 25.21
C PHE A 31 -18.15 42.97 24.93
N LYS A 32 -18.83 43.53 25.92
CA LYS A 32 -20.19 44.08 25.77
C LYS A 32 -20.21 45.16 24.66
N GLY A 33 -21.06 44.95 23.64
CA GLY A 33 -21.18 45.83 22.47
C GLY A 33 -20.15 45.64 21.36
N GLN A 34 -19.17 44.78 21.54
CA GLN A 34 -18.13 44.42 20.54
C GLN A 34 -17.80 42.93 20.61
N ARG A 35 -18.79 42.07 20.61
CA ARG A 35 -18.64 40.62 20.58
C ARG A 35 -19.19 40.05 19.28
N PRO A 36 -18.68 38.92 18.80
CA PRO A 36 -19.27 38.22 17.66
C PRO A 36 -20.68 37.73 18.01
N SER A 37 -21.51 37.54 17.01
CA SER A 37 -22.80 36.88 17.16
C SER A 37 -22.56 35.34 17.12
N ILE A 38 -22.81 34.67 18.23
CA ILE A 38 -22.74 33.21 18.27
C ILE A 38 -24.10 32.65 17.91
N LEU A 39 -24.22 32.07 16.70
CA LEU A 39 -25.48 31.57 16.17
C LEU A 39 -25.85 30.19 16.70
N GLY A 40 -24.84 29.33 16.93
CA GLY A 40 -25.09 27.96 17.37
C GLY A 40 -23.84 27.23 17.89
N VAL A 41 -24.08 26.21 18.67
CA VAL A 41 -23.05 25.28 19.18
C VAL A 41 -23.51 23.85 18.93
N ALA A 42 -22.62 23.02 18.39
CA ALA A 42 -22.84 21.58 18.18
C ALA A 42 -21.86 20.73 18.98
N ASP A 43 -22.36 19.68 19.60
CA ASP A 43 -21.52 18.61 20.22
C ASP A 43 -22.29 17.31 20.25
N LYS A 44 -21.61 16.19 19.96
CA LYS A 44 -22.21 14.84 20.02
C LYS A 44 -22.75 14.51 21.43
N SER A 45 -22.11 15.05 22.47
CA SER A 45 -22.54 14.89 23.86
C SER A 45 -23.49 16.00 24.27
N VAL A 46 -24.74 15.68 24.45
CA VAL A 46 -25.75 16.63 24.98
C VAL A 46 -25.46 17.14 26.39
N GLN A 47 -24.56 16.49 27.11
CA GLN A 47 -24.10 16.83 28.45
C GLN A 47 -22.79 17.63 28.45
N ALA A 48 -22.25 17.97 27.29
CA ALA A 48 -21.04 18.77 27.17
C ALA A 48 -21.23 20.14 27.84
N GLU A 49 -20.28 20.55 28.68
CA GLU A 49 -20.41 21.76 29.55
C GLU A 49 -20.63 23.04 28.77
N GLY A 50 -19.96 23.21 27.63
CA GLY A 50 -20.11 24.36 26.75
C GLY A 50 -21.45 24.36 26.04
N LEU A 51 -21.96 23.16 25.63
CA LEU A 51 -23.29 23.02 25.04
C LEU A 51 -24.38 23.41 26.05
N LEU A 52 -24.28 22.94 27.30
CA LEU A 52 -25.20 23.29 28.38
C LEU A 52 -25.15 24.80 28.70
N TYR A 53 -23.94 25.38 28.69
CA TYR A 53 -23.77 26.81 28.90
C TYR A 53 -24.39 27.64 27.75
N ALA A 54 -24.14 27.24 26.51
CA ALA A 54 -24.74 27.87 25.32
C ALA A 54 -26.28 27.88 25.39
N LYS A 55 -26.88 26.75 25.74
CA LYS A 55 -28.31 26.60 25.93
C LYS A 55 -28.84 27.55 27.02
N LYS A 56 -28.11 27.67 28.15
CA LYS A 56 -28.47 28.55 29.28
C LYS A 56 -28.51 30.04 28.88
N ILE A 57 -27.65 30.46 27.97
CA ILE A 57 -27.58 31.86 27.49
C ILE A 57 -28.38 32.10 26.20
N GLY A 58 -29.20 31.10 25.79
CA GLY A 58 -30.15 31.25 24.67
C GLY A 58 -29.57 31.09 23.28
N ILE A 59 -28.39 30.44 23.15
CA ILE A 59 -27.79 30.11 21.86
C ILE A 59 -28.37 28.79 21.36
N PHE A 60 -28.60 28.67 20.04
CA PHE A 60 -29.02 27.41 19.41
C PHE A 60 -28.02 26.28 19.68
N THR A 61 -28.52 25.09 20.03
CA THR A 61 -27.68 23.93 20.33
C THR A 61 -28.19 22.70 19.63
N THR A 62 -27.27 21.89 19.09
CA THR A 62 -27.57 20.64 18.37
C THR A 62 -26.55 19.56 18.68
N SER A 63 -26.93 18.30 18.43
CA SER A 63 -26.02 17.15 18.48
C SER A 63 -25.37 16.84 17.15
N ASP A 64 -25.88 17.36 16.03
CA ASP A 64 -25.30 17.23 14.70
C ASP A 64 -24.76 18.58 14.19
N TYR A 65 -23.47 18.66 13.97
CA TYR A 65 -22.83 19.88 13.47
C TYR A 65 -23.36 20.34 12.10
N ARG A 66 -23.98 19.44 11.32
CA ARG A 66 -24.55 19.75 10.00
C ARG A 66 -25.77 20.68 10.13
N ASP A 67 -26.46 20.66 11.25
CA ASP A 67 -27.57 21.59 11.51
C ASP A 67 -27.08 23.03 11.54
N LEU A 68 -25.83 23.26 11.92
CA LEU A 68 -25.22 24.60 11.91
C LEU A 68 -25.09 25.17 10.50
N TYR A 69 -25.02 24.30 9.46
CA TYR A 69 -24.94 24.73 8.06
C TYR A 69 -26.23 25.40 7.57
N GLN A 70 -27.35 25.20 8.27
CA GLN A 70 -28.66 25.76 7.95
C GLN A 70 -28.85 27.14 8.58
N LEU A 71 -27.91 27.61 9.40
CA LEU A 71 -28.04 28.91 10.08
C LEU A 71 -27.88 30.07 9.09
N GLU A 72 -28.83 30.97 9.05
CA GLU A 72 -28.77 32.12 8.18
C GLU A 72 -27.64 33.08 8.57
N ASN A 73 -26.97 33.66 7.55
CA ASN A 73 -25.88 34.61 7.72
C ASN A 73 -24.69 34.08 8.54
N LEU A 74 -24.43 32.77 8.49
CA LEU A 74 -23.24 32.19 9.10
C LEU A 74 -21.99 32.60 8.30
N HIS A 75 -21.00 33.23 8.97
CA HIS A 75 -19.75 33.66 8.34
C HIS A 75 -18.60 32.74 8.67
N ILE A 76 -18.51 32.25 9.90
CA ILE A 76 -17.40 31.49 10.43
C ILE A 76 -17.91 30.23 11.11
N LEU A 77 -17.34 29.11 10.74
CA LEU A 77 -17.51 27.83 11.43
C LEU A 77 -16.22 27.54 12.19
N MET A 78 -16.29 27.56 13.51
CA MET A 78 -15.14 27.41 14.40
C MET A 78 -15.15 26.01 15.02
N GLU A 79 -14.13 25.23 14.76
CA GLU A 79 -13.94 23.90 15.34
C GLU A 79 -13.03 24.04 16.57
N VAL A 80 -13.47 23.50 17.70
CA VAL A 80 -12.77 23.56 18.99
C VAL A 80 -12.58 22.18 19.62
N THR A 81 -12.75 21.10 18.83
CA THR A 81 -12.46 19.73 19.25
C THR A 81 -10.97 19.42 19.10
N THR A 82 -10.56 18.22 19.47
CA THR A 82 -9.21 17.70 19.20
C THR A 82 -9.22 16.61 18.12
N ASP A 83 -10.34 16.43 17.43
CA ASP A 83 -10.52 15.39 16.42
C ASP A 83 -10.09 15.89 15.03
N VAL A 84 -8.86 15.58 14.64
CA VAL A 84 -8.28 15.98 13.34
C VAL A 84 -9.09 15.46 12.15
N LYS A 85 -9.69 14.26 12.27
CA LYS A 85 -10.51 13.67 11.19
C LYS A 85 -11.81 14.45 11.02
N LEU A 86 -12.40 14.91 12.13
CA LEU A 86 -13.60 15.72 12.11
C LEU A 86 -13.32 17.08 11.43
N GLY A 87 -12.20 17.73 11.75
CA GLY A 87 -11.80 18.98 11.13
C GLY A 87 -11.67 18.90 9.61
N ALA A 88 -11.00 17.86 9.12
CA ALA A 88 -10.88 17.59 7.67
C ALA A 88 -12.25 17.36 7.01
N LEU A 89 -13.12 16.58 7.65
CA LEU A 89 -14.46 16.30 7.14
C LEU A 89 -15.34 17.57 7.07
N ILE A 90 -15.30 18.40 8.11
CA ILE A 90 -16.03 19.67 8.15
C ILE A 90 -15.57 20.58 7.01
N ASN A 91 -14.25 20.72 6.84
CA ASN A 91 -13.70 21.58 5.80
C ASN A 91 -14.10 21.13 4.39
N ALA A 92 -14.20 19.81 4.17
CA ALA A 92 -14.64 19.23 2.89
C ALA A 92 -16.16 19.36 2.64
N THR A 93 -16.98 19.38 3.70
CA THR A 93 -18.47 19.32 3.58
C THR A 93 -19.18 20.64 3.86
N LYS A 94 -18.49 21.65 4.33
CA LYS A 94 -19.08 22.96 4.65
C LYS A 94 -19.63 23.67 3.40
N PRO A 95 -20.68 24.47 3.52
CA PRO A 95 -21.18 25.28 2.43
C PRO A 95 -20.14 26.28 1.90
N ALA A 96 -20.20 26.55 0.58
CA ALA A 96 -19.35 27.57 -0.03
C ALA A 96 -19.60 28.95 0.59
N GLY A 97 -18.52 29.73 0.82
CA GLY A 97 -18.58 31.06 1.42
C GLY A 97 -18.46 31.09 2.93
N ILE A 98 -18.55 29.97 3.65
CA ILE A 98 -18.32 29.92 5.09
C ILE A 98 -16.80 29.68 5.33
N LYS A 99 -16.19 30.58 6.10
CA LYS A 99 -14.81 30.44 6.55
C LYS A 99 -14.73 29.35 7.62
N PHE A 100 -13.87 28.38 7.45
CA PHE A 100 -13.56 27.37 8.46
C PHE A 100 -12.35 27.81 9.27
N VAL A 101 -12.45 27.70 10.58
CA VAL A 101 -11.40 27.97 11.56
C VAL A 101 -11.21 26.68 12.34
N ASP A 102 -10.09 26.04 12.14
CA ASP A 102 -9.75 24.77 12.80
C ASP A 102 -9.42 24.95 14.29
N HIS A 103 -9.17 23.85 15.00
CA HIS A 103 -8.89 23.88 16.43
C HIS A 103 -7.57 24.64 16.77
N VAL A 104 -6.59 24.66 15.88
CA VAL A 104 -5.31 25.37 16.09
C VAL A 104 -5.50 26.87 15.96
N GLU A 105 -6.19 27.30 14.88
CA GLU A 105 -6.59 28.70 14.71
C GLU A 105 -7.53 29.18 15.82
N SER A 106 -8.47 28.35 16.27
CA SER A 106 -9.40 28.63 17.36
C SER A 106 -8.69 28.93 18.68
N ARG A 107 -7.62 28.19 18.99
CA ARG A 107 -6.79 28.46 20.16
C ARG A 107 -5.94 29.72 20.02
N THR A 108 -5.46 30.03 18.82
CA THR A 108 -4.77 31.28 18.54
C THR A 108 -5.70 32.49 18.75
N ILE A 109 -6.94 32.36 18.30
CA ILE A 109 -8.02 33.35 18.51
C ILE A 109 -8.30 33.50 20.01
N TRP A 110 -8.40 32.39 20.75
CA TRP A 110 -8.57 32.40 22.20
C TRP A 110 -7.50 33.22 22.91
N THR A 111 -6.21 32.96 22.62
CA THR A 111 -5.11 33.72 23.21
C THR A 111 -5.21 35.20 22.89
N SER A 112 -5.54 35.53 21.65
CA SER A 112 -5.74 36.92 21.23
C SER A 112 -6.90 37.61 21.97
N LEU A 113 -7.98 36.87 22.23
CA LEU A 113 -9.14 37.36 23.02
C LEU A 113 -8.76 37.58 24.48
N GLN A 114 -7.94 36.73 25.08
CA GLN A 114 -7.43 36.88 26.44
C GLN A 114 -6.60 38.17 26.57
N VAL A 115 -5.67 38.39 25.65
CA VAL A 115 -4.85 39.61 25.61
C VAL A 115 -5.73 40.86 25.45
N GLU A 116 -6.74 40.82 24.57
CA GLU A 116 -7.66 41.92 24.37
C GLU A 116 -8.52 42.19 25.64
N LYS A 117 -8.94 41.14 26.35
CA LYS A 117 -9.62 41.28 27.64
C LYS A 117 -8.76 42.02 28.67
N GLU A 118 -7.51 41.60 28.84
CA GLU A 118 -6.59 42.24 29.81
C GLU A 118 -6.31 43.70 29.43
N LYS A 119 -6.11 43.99 28.15
CA LYS A 119 -5.99 45.35 27.63
C LYS A 119 -7.23 46.19 27.97
N ARG A 120 -8.45 45.67 27.74
CA ARG A 120 -9.70 46.37 28.05
C ARG A 120 -9.88 46.56 29.56
N LYS A 121 -9.48 45.55 30.37
CA LYS A 121 -9.47 45.65 31.82
C LYS A 121 -8.57 46.80 32.27
N ALA A 122 -7.32 46.80 31.83
CA ALA A 122 -6.36 47.84 32.15
C ALA A 122 -6.86 49.25 31.74
N LEU A 123 -7.41 49.41 30.52
CA LEU A 123 -7.94 50.67 30.05
C LEU A 123 -9.17 51.13 30.88
N LYS A 124 -10.01 50.20 31.35
CA LYS A 124 -11.18 50.52 32.22
C LYS A 124 -10.69 51.01 33.58
N GLU A 125 -9.72 50.35 34.16
CA GLU A 125 -9.09 50.74 35.45
C GLU A 125 -8.40 52.11 35.34
N LEU A 126 -7.65 52.34 34.25
CA LEU A 126 -7.04 53.66 33.96
C LEU A 126 -8.07 54.81 33.85
N ARG A 127 -9.24 54.53 33.34
CA ARG A 127 -10.32 55.55 33.19
C ARG A 127 -11.08 55.80 34.49
N GLN A 128 -11.15 54.84 35.42
CA GLN A 128 -11.96 54.93 36.65
C GLN A 128 -11.21 55.55 37.83
N ASN A 129 -9.86 55.45 37.85
CA ASN A 129 -9.06 55.92 38.98
C ASN A 129 -8.21 57.13 38.60
N ARG A 130 -8.05 58.09 39.51
CA ARG A 130 -7.00 59.13 39.44
C ARG A 130 -5.68 58.50 39.86
N TYR A 131 -4.90 58.02 38.89
CA TYR A 131 -3.67 57.28 39.13
C TYR A 131 -2.52 58.17 39.62
N SER A 132 -1.78 57.69 40.63
CA SER A 132 -0.38 58.10 40.86
C SER A 132 0.53 57.30 39.89
N ALA A 133 1.71 57.82 39.59
CA ALA A 133 2.70 57.15 38.71
C ALA A 133 2.98 55.71 39.15
N ALA A 134 3.04 55.41 40.44
CA ALA A 134 3.28 54.07 40.99
C ALA A 134 2.19 53.06 40.63
N ASN A 135 0.94 53.47 40.47
CA ASN A 135 -0.15 52.56 40.09
C ASN A 135 -0.10 52.20 38.58
N ILE A 136 0.42 53.07 37.75
CA ILE A 136 0.59 52.83 36.31
C ILE A 136 1.71 51.80 36.09
N ASP A 137 2.79 51.91 36.82
CA ASP A 137 3.92 50.98 36.76
C ASP A 137 3.50 49.54 37.15
N SER A 138 2.78 49.40 38.28
CA SER A 138 2.26 48.12 38.73
C SER A 138 1.28 47.48 37.71
N LEU A 139 0.45 48.26 37.05
CA LEU A 139 -0.50 47.79 36.04
C LEU A 139 0.19 47.38 34.75
N PHE A 140 1.31 48.02 34.43
CA PHE A 140 2.15 47.71 33.30
C PHE A 140 2.94 46.42 33.54
N GLU A 141 3.46 46.23 34.76
CA GLU A 141 4.13 44.99 35.17
C GLU A 141 3.14 43.79 35.10
N GLU A 142 1.94 43.91 35.68
CA GLU A 142 0.93 42.84 35.61
C GLU A 142 0.55 42.53 34.17
N PHE A 143 0.43 43.52 33.30
CA PHE A 143 0.16 43.30 31.88
C PHE A 143 1.34 42.59 31.16
N ALA A 144 2.55 43.02 31.44
CA ALA A 144 3.77 42.43 30.87
C ALA A 144 3.95 40.98 31.29
N ASP A 145 3.73 40.67 32.58
CA ASP A 145 3.82 39.30 33.11
C ASP A 145 2.79 38.36 32.44
N ARG A 146 1.54 38.82 32.30
CA ARG A 146 0.47 38.02 31.63
C ARG A 146 0.76 37.83 30.14
N LEU A 147 1.32 38.82 29.48
CA LEU A 147 1.73 38.72 28.09
C LEU A 147 2.87 37.72 27.93
N ALA A 148 3.87 37.78 28.85
CA ALA A 148 4.97 36.84 28.88
C ALA A 148 4.52 35.39 29.10
N GLU A 149 3.55 35.19 30.02
CA GLU A 149 2.96 33.87 30.27
C GLU A 149 2.19 33.33 29.04
N ALA A 150 1.39 34.17 28.37
CA ALA A 150 0.70 33.79 27.13
C ALA A 150 1.66 33.44 25.98
N ILE A 151 2.76 34.18 25.86
CA ILE A 151 3.82 33.89 24.88
C ILE A 151 4.51 32.56 25.21
N LYS A 152 4.84 32.34 26.49
CA LYS A 152 5.47 31.09 26.96
C LYS A 152 4.58 29.88 26.72
N GLU A 153 3.30 29.96 27.03
CA GLU A 153 2.34 28.89 26.78
C GLU A 153 2.27 28.55 25.28
N ARG A 154 2.24 29.58 24.42
CA ARG A 154 2.26 29.39 22.96
C ARG A 154 3.54 28.74 22.48
N SER A 155 4.69 29.19 23.00
CA SER A 155 5.99 28.63 22.64
C SER A 155 6.10 27.14 23.02
N ASN A 156 5.70 26.80 24.25
CA ASN A 156 5.69 25.42 24.73
C ASN A 156 4.83 24.53 23.83
N ARG A 157 3.70 25.04 23.36
CA ARG A 157 2.79 24.29 22.49
C ARG A 157 3.37 24.06 21.11
N TYR A 158 4.11 25.02 20.53
CA TYR A 158 4.80 24.80 19.26
C TYR A 158 5.86 23.68 19.39
N VAL A 159 6.60 23.68 20.51
CA VAL A 159 7.59 22.63 20.79
C VAL A 159 6.91 21.25 20.94
N GLU A 160 5.73 21.19 21.58
CA GLU A 160 4.98 19.95 21.74
C GLU A 160 4.45 19.42 20.40
N ILE A 161 3.86 20.28 19.56
CA ILE A 161 3.39 19.91 18.21
C ILE A 161 4.55 19.45 17.32
N GLU A 162 5.68 20.16 17.37
CA GLU A 162 6.87 19.77 16.62
C GLU A 162 7.39 18.41 17.05
N ARG A 163 7.39 18.15 18.37
CA ARG A 163 7.78 16.86 18.92
C ARG A 163 6.82 15.74 18.48
N GLU A 164 5.51 15.95 18.58
CA GLU A 164 4.50 14.98 18.12
C GLU A 164 4.64 14.68 16.63
N LEU A 165 4.92 15.70 15.81
CA LEU A 165 5.16 15.51 14.38
C LEU A 165 6.41 14.65 14.13
N ILE A 166 7.53 14.97 14.80
CA ILE A 166 8.77 14.19 14.69
C ILE A 166 8.55 12.74 15.14
N GLU A 167 7.83 12.52 16.25
CA GLU A 167 7.51 11.18 16.75
C GLU A 167 6.61 10.41 15.77
N SER A 168 5.63 11.07 15.16
CA SER A 168 4.77 10.48 14.13
C SER A 168 5.54 10.11 12.86
N GLU A 169 6.40 11.00 12.37
CA GLU A 169 7.27 10.71 11.22
C GLU A 169 8.22 9.53 11.49
N ARG A 170 8.81 9.50 12.69
CA ARG A 170 9.65 8.37 13.12
C ARG A 170 8.88 7.05 13.18
N ALA A 171 7.67 7.07 13.72
CA ALA A 171 6.83 5.89 13.81
C ALA A 171 6.47 5.35 12.41
N LEU A 172 6.09 6.22 11.48
CA LEU A 172 5.82 5.85 10.07
C LEU A 172 7.07 5.26 9.40
N SER A 173 8.22 5.91 9.59
CA SER A 173 9.49 5.39 9.07
C SER A 173 9.82 4.01 9.63
N GLN A 174 9.65 3.80 10.94
CA GLN A 174 9.89 2.51 11.59
C GLN A 174 8.93 1.41 11.11
N ILE A 175 7.68 1.74 10.82
CA ILE A 175 6.71 0.77 10.27
C ILE A 175 7.17 0.31 8.89
N ILE A 176 7.61 1.22 8.03
CA ILE A 176 8.09 0.88 6.67
C ILE A 176 9.41 0.11 6.76
N GLU A 177 10.36 0.56 7.57
CA GLU A 177 11.65 -0.09 7.76
C GLU A 177 11.56 -1.47 8.41
N GLY A 178 10.65 -1.63 9.37
CA GLY A 178 10.39 -2.90 10.05
C GLY A 178 9.57 -3.90 9.25
N SER A 179 9.00 -3.49 8.12
CA SER A 179 8.25 -4.39 7.24
C SER A 179 9.18 -5.40 6.58
N THR A 180 8.78 -6.68 6.62
CA THR A 180 9.45 -7.77 5.89
C THR A 180 9.11 -7.78 4.41
N ILE A 181 8.14 -6.97 3.99
CA ILE A 181 7.73 -6.81 2.60
C ILE A 181 8.64 -5.76 1.95
N PRO A 182 9.40 -6.10 0.89
CA PRO A 182 10.15 -5.12 0.11
C PRO A 182 9.25 -3.98 -0.34
N THR A 183 9.60 -2.75 0.08
CA THR A 183 8.74 -1.58 -0.13
C THR A 183 9.59 -0.36 -0.47
N PHE A 184 9.15 0.40 -1.46
CA PHE A 184 9.65 1.75 -1.70
C PHE A 184 8.50 2.74 -1.91
N VAL A 185 8.79 4.01 -1.72
CA VAL A 185 7.83 5.11 -1.89
C VAL A 185 8.43 6.19 -2.77
N LEU A 186 7.64 6.68 -3.70
CA LEU A 186 7.93 7.86 -4.52
C LEU A 186 7.09 9.04 -4.05
N ASN A 187 7.67 10.23 -4.06
CA ASN A 187 6.90 11.48 -3.97
C ASN A 187 6.33 11.86 -5.35
N LYS A 188 5.55 12.96 -5.38
CA LYS A 188 4.95 13.50 -6.63
C LYS A 188 5.99 13.88 -7.72
N ASP A 189 7.25 14.07 -7.34
CA ASP A 189 8.33 14.44 -8.25
C ASP A 189 9.15 13.21 -8.69
N HIS A 190 8.59 11.99 -8.52
CA HIS A 190 9.21 10.69 -8.83
C HIS A 190 10.52 10.40 -8.07
N ILE A 191 10.72 11.07 -6.95
CA ILE A 191 11.90 10.86 -6.11
C ILE A 191 11.60 9.79 -5.06
N VAL A 192 12.49 8.81 -4.93
CA VAL A 192 12.43 7.79 -3.89
C VAL A 192 12.58 8.46 -2.52
N THR A 193 11.55 8.36 -1.69
CA THR A 193 11.55 8.90 -0.31
C THR A 193 11.78 7.82 0.75
N TYR A 194 11.39 6.58 0.45
CA TYR A 194 11.62 5.42 1.31
C TYR A 194 12.07 4.23 0.48
N TRP A 195 13.00 3.45 1.05
CA TRP A 195 13.54 2.21 0.50
C TRP A 195 13.91 1.32 1.68
N ASN A 196 13.04 0.38 2.06
CA ASN A 196 13.19 -0.35 3.31
C ASN A 196 14.23 -1.47 3.26
N LYS A 197 14.57 -2.01 4.43
CA LYS A 197 15.56 -3.10 4.58
C LYS A 197 15.24 -4.35 3.77
N ALA A 198 13.97 -4.68 3.62
CA ALA A 198 13.57 -5.82 2.81
C ALA A 198 13.84 -5.57 1.32
N MET A 199 13.65 -4.32 0.85
CA MET A 199 13.97 -3.91 -0.50
C MET A 199 15.48 -3.92 -0.77
N GLU A 200 16.30 -3.49 0.19
CA GLU A 200 17.75 -3.62 0.11
C GLU A 200 18.18 -5.08 -0.08
N LYS A 201 17.59 -5.98 0.72
CA LYS A 201 17.92 -7.42 0.66
C LYS A 201 17.57 -8.07 -0.67
N ILE A 202 16.41 -7.77 -1.23
CA ILE A 202 15.95 -8.39 -2.48
C ILE A 202 16.69 -7.84 -3.70
N THR A 203 17.03 -6.54 -3.69
CA THR A 203 17.65 -5.85 -4.83
C THR A 203 19.16 -5.75 -4.76
N GLY A 204 19.75 -5.84 -3.56
CA GLY A 204 21.15 -5.54 -3.30
C GLY A 204 21.51 -4.05 -3.33
N ALA A 205 20.55 -3.16 -3.59
CA ALA A 205 20.76 -1.71 -3.60
C ALA A 205 20.42 -1.12 -2.22
N SER A 206 21.35 -0.36 -1.63
CA SER A 206 21.14 0.26 -0.32
C SER A 206 20.17 1.45 -0.38
N ALA A 207 19.44 1.70 0.70
CA ALA A 207 18.58 2.87 0.84
C ALA A 207 19.37 4.17 0.63
N GLU A 208 20.61 4.24 1.13
CA GLU A 208 21.50 5.40 0.96
C GLU A 208 21.78 5.74 -0.52
N SER A 209 21.82 4.71 -1.38
CA SER A 209 22.06 4.87 -2.81
C SER A 209 20.79 5.17 -3.61
N MET A 210 19.62 4.84 -3.06
CA MET A 210 18.34 4.93 -3.78
C MET A 210 17.49 6.12 -3.35
N VAL A 211 17.44 6.43 -2.06
CA VAL A 211 16.67 7.58 -1.55
C VAL A 211 17.23 8.89 -2.10
N GLY A 212 16.35 9.77 -2.54
CA GLY A 212 16.69 11.03 -3.20
C GLY A 212 16.95 10.89 -4.70
N THR A 213 16.88 9.70 -5.29
CA THR A 213 17.02 9.48 -6.74
C THR A 213 15.67 9.28 -7.42
N SER A 214 15.63 9.45 -8.75
CA SER A 214 14.47 9.16 -9.61
C SER A 214 14.65 7.87 -10.42
N ARG A 215 15.36 6.86 -9.88
CA ARG A 215 15.72 5.64 -10.60
C ARG A 215 15.35 4.36 -9.85
N PRO A 216 14.12 4.23 -9.33
CA PRO A 216 13.72 3.07 -8.54
C PRO A 216 13.82 1.75 -9.30
N SER A 217 13.69 1.79 -10.64
CA SER A 217 13.71 0.61 -11.50
C SER A 217 15.10 0.03 -11.80
N THR A 218 16.16 0.80 -11.57
CA THR A 218 17.54 0.39 -11.97
C THR A 218 17.99 -0.93 -11.36
N PRO A 219 17.74 -1.24 -10.07
CA PRO A 219 18.13 -2.52 -9.49
C PRO A 219 17.43 -3.73 -10.12
N PHE A 220 16.22 -3.53 -10.65
CA PHE A 220 15.40 -4.60 -11.24
C PHE A 220 15.76 -4.86 -12.72
N TRP A 221 15.91 -3.77 -13.49
CA TRP A 221 16.05 -3.84 -14.95
C TRP A 221 17.45 -3.48 -15.46
N GLY A 222 18.30 -2.89 -14.62
CA GLY A 222 19.62 -2.37 -15.02
C GLY A 222 19.57 -1.08 -15.82
N THR A 223 18.38 -0.61 -16.18
CA THR A 223 18.12 0.63 -16.90
C THR A 223 16.99 1.38 -16.22
N ALA A 224 17.00 2.72 -16.33
CA ALA A 224 15.89 3.53 -15.86
C ALA A 224 14.67 3.33 -16.78
N ARG A 225 13.54 2.94 -16.20
CA ARG A 225 12.23 2.85 -16.86
C ARG A 225 11.14 3.15 -15.82
N PRO A 226 9.92 3.52 -16.24
CA PRO A 226 8.83 3.71 -15.30
C PRO A 226 8.54 2.43 -14.49
N THR A 227 8.39 2.57 -13.18
CA THR A 227 7.83 1.54 -12.29
C THR A 227 6.30 1.64 -12.27
N MET A 228 5.63 0.72 -11.60
CA MET A 228 4.18 0.81 -11.42
C MET A 228 3.79 2.03 -10.55
N ALA A 229 4.65 2.40 -9.60
CA ALA A 229 4.48 3.63 -8.82
C ALA A 229 4.55 4.88 -9.70
N ASP A 230 5.46 4.94 -10.69
CA ASP A 230 5.52 6.03 -11.67
C ASP A 230 4.25 6.09 -12.53
N VAL A 231 3.74 4.92 -12.94
CA VAL A 231 2.48 4.80 -13.70
C VAL A 231 1.31 5.45 -12.96
N ILE A 232 1.24 5.24 -11.65
CA ILE A 232 0.20 5.84 -10.80
C ILE A 232 0.38 7.36 -10.69
N LEU A 233 1.61 7.84 -10.48
CA LEU A 233 1.90 9.26 -10.36
C LEU A 233 1.54 10.03 -11.64
N ASP A 234 1.89 9.46 -12.79
CA ASP A 234 1.61 10.03 -14.11
C ASP A 234 0.18 9.80 -14.59
N GLN A 235 -0.63 9.03 -13.83
CA GLN A 235 -1.98 8.62 -14.22
C GLN A 235 -2.04 8.03 -15.63
N ILE A 236 -1.06 7.19 -15.95
CA ILE A 236 -0.88 6.60 -17.28
C ILE A 236 -2.05 5.67 -17.60
N GLY A 237 -2.58 5.77 -18.82
CA GLY A 237 -3.68 4.93 -19.30
C GLY A 237 -3.29 3.45 -19.44
N GLU A 238 -4.31 2.57 -19.42
CA GLU A 238 -4.17 1.11 -19.43
C GLU A 238 -3.36 0.58 -20.62
N ASP A 239 -3.51 1.19 -21.81
CA ASP A 239 -2.78 0.82 -23.03
C ASP A 239 -1.25 0.86 -22.80
N LYS A 240 -0.77 1.88 -22.10
CA LYS A 240 0.65 2.04 -21.82
C LYS A 240 1.13 1.14 -20.69
N ILE A 241 0.27 0.80 -19.74
CA ILE A 241 0.57 -0.22 -18.70
C ILE A 241 0.75 -1.57 -19.41
N GLN A 242 -0.10 -1.90 -20.36
CA GLN A 242 0.01 -3.12 -21.13
C GLN A 242 1.27 -3.17 -22.00
N GLU A 243 1.71 -2.04 -22.56
CA GLU A 243 3.00 -1.94 -23.24
C GLU A 243 4.19 -2.24 -22.32
N LEU A 244 4.14 -1.77 -21.07
CA LEU A 244 5.22 -1.93 -20.08
C LEU A 244 5.25 -3.34 -19.44
N TYR A 245 4.09 -3.95 -19.19
CA TYR A 245 3.95 -5.17 -18.38
C TYR A 245 3.27 -6.34 -19.13
N GLY A 246 2.86 -6.15 -20.40
CA GLY A 246 2.13 -7.17 -21.18
C GLY A 246 0.76 -7.46 -20.58
N GLU A 247 0.32 -8.71 -20.66
CA GLU A 247 -0.95 -9.18 -20.08
C GLU A 247 -0.86 -9.55 -18.57
N LYS A 248 0.28 -9.28 -17.92
CA LYS A 248 0.59 -9.74 -16.56
C LYS A 248 0.26 -8.72 -15.49
N TRP A 249 -0.54 -7.70 -15.81
CA TRP A 249 -1.01 -6.70 -14.85
C TRP A 249 -2.52 -6.74 -14.70
N ARG A 250 -3.00 -6.24 -13.58
CA ARG A 250 -4.43 -6.04 -13.33
C ARG A 250 -4.65 -4.88 -12.36
N LYS A 251 -5.87 -4.35 -12.34
CA LYS A 251 -6.30 -3.44 -11.27
C LYS A 251 -6.46 -4.22 -9.98
N SER A 252 -6.07 -3.60 -8.86
CA SER A 252 -6.31 -4.19 -7.55
C SER A 252 -7.80 -4.27 -7.26
N ALA A 253 -8.25 -5.41 -6.73
CA ALA A 253 -9.62 -5.58 -6.27
C ALA A 253 -9.86 -4.95 -4.89
N LEU A 254 -8.80 -4.60 -4.15
CA LEU A 254 -8.86 -4.15 -2.76
C LEU A 254 -8.69 -2.64 -2.61
N ILE A 255 -7.89 -2.01 -3.47
CA ILE A 255 -7.53 -0.60 -3.36
C ILE A 255 -7.84 0.08 -4.70
N GLU A 256 -8.64 1.13 -4.65
CA GLU A 256 -8.97 1.94 -5.81
C GLU A 256 -7.74 2.63 -6.37
N GLU A 257 -7.63 2.70 -7.71
CA GLU A 257 -6.48 3.27 -8.44
C GLU A 257 -5.14 2.56 -8.18
N ALA A 258 -5.16 1.37 -7.57
CA ALA A 258 -3.97 0.55 -7.41
C ALA A 258 -3.88 -0.51 -8.50
N TYR A 259 -2.65 -0.89 -8.83
CA TYR A 259 -2.34 -1.90 -9.84
C TYR A 259 -1.46 -2.99 -9.28
N GLU A 260 -1.58 -4.18 -9.85
CA GLU A 260 -0.81 -5.37 -9.49
C GLU A 260 -0.22 -5.97 -10.75
N ALA A 261 0.99 -6.51 -10.67
CA ALA A 261 1.59 -7.26 -11.76
C ALA A 261 2.51 -8.36 -11.26
N GLU A 262 2.73 -9.37 -12.11
CA GLU A 262 3.66 -10.47 -11.87
C GLU A 262 4.69 -10.53 -13.00
N VAL A 263 5.98 -10.38 -12.68
CA VAL A 263 7.07 -10.32 -13.66
C VAL A 263 8.29 -11.08 -13.16
N PHE A 264 9.01 -11.69 -14.10
CA PHE A 264 10.34 -12.25 -13.84
C PHE A 264 11.40 -11.18 -13.99
N PHE A 265 12.20 -10.97 -12.93
CA PHE A 265 13.32 -10.03 -12.91
C PHE A 265 14.64 -10.81 -12.98
N PRO A 266 15.29 -10.85 -14.15
CA PRO A 266 16.49 -11.70 -14.34
C PRO A 266 17.72 -11.22 -13.56
N ARG A 267 17.68 -9.97 -13.04
CA ARG A 267 18.81 -9.37 -12.30
C ARG A 267 18.66 -9.46 -10.77
N LEU A 268 17.55 -9.97 -10.27
CA LEU A 268 17.35 -10.15 -8.84
C LEU A 268 17.93 -11.50 -8.39
N GLY A 269 18.96 -11.47 -7.52
CA GLY A 269 19.66 -12.66 -7.08
C GLY A 269 20.52 -13.28 -8.20
N GLU A 270 21.00 -14.51 -8.00
CA GLU A 270 21.89 -15.20 -8.95
C GLU A 270 21.14 -15.74 -10.17
N ASN A 271 19.91 -16.21 -9.99
CA ASN A 271 19.12 -16.90 -11.02
C ASN A 271 17.88 -16.13 -11.47
N GLY A 272 17.77 -14.87 -11.11
CA GLY A 272 16.54 -14.09 -11.29
C GLY A 272 15.46 -14.47 -10.27
N LYS A 273 14.38 -13.67 -10.22
CA LYS A 273 13.25 -13.88 -9.30
C LYS A 273 11.93 -13.57 -9.98
N TRP A 274 10.94 -14.41 -9.73
CA TRP A 274 9.56 -14.09 -9.98
C TRP A 274 9.05 -13.21 -8.85
N CYS A 275 8.60 -11.99 -9.17
CA CYS A 275 8.02 -11.10 -8.20
C CYS A 275 6.60 -10.71 -8.60
N TRP A 276 5.70 -10.82 -7.63
CA TRP A 276 4.41 -10.16 -7.66
C TRP A 276 4.55 -8.84 -6.93
N PHE A 277 4.07 -7.75 -7.51
CA PHE A 277 4.16 -6.44 -6.90
C PHE A 277 2.86 -5.67 -7.04
N THR A 278 2.65 -4.78 -6.11
CA THR A 278 1.48 -3.91 -6.07
C THR A 278 1.93 -2.47 -5.90
N ALA A 279 1.24 -1.56 -6.57
CA ALA A 279 1.46 -0.14 -6.37
C ALA A 279 0.12 0.56 -6.11
N ALA A 280 0.14 1.52 -5.18
CA ALA A 280 -1.03 2.26 -4.76
C ALA A 280 -0.71 3.75 -4.59
N PRO A 281 -1.68 4.66 -4.86
CA PRO A 281 -1.49 6.09 -4.67
C PRO A 281 -1.49 6.45 -3.18
N ILE A 282 -0.65 7.43 -2.83
CA ILE A 282 -0.71 8.13 -1.55
C ILE A 282 -1.40 9.46 -1.82
N LYS A 283 -2.55 9.69 -1.16
CA LYS A 283 -3.38 10.89 -1.36
C LYS A 283 -3.24 11.86 -0.21
N GLY A 284 -3.16 13.13 -0.51
CA GLY A 284 -3.21 14.21 0.46
C GLY A 284 -4.62 14.43 1.01
N SER A 285 -4.76 15.36 1.95
CA SER A 285 -6.04 15.75 2.55
C SER A 285 -7.05 16.35 1.56
N ASP A 286 -6.57 16.84 0.43
CA ASP A 286 -7.36 17.39 -0.68
C ASP A 286 -7.77 16.33 -1.72
N GLY A 287 -7.38 15.06 -1.50
CA GLY A 287 -7.62 13.94 -2.41
C GLY A 287 -6.67 13.84 -3.60
N ASN A 288 -5.75 14.78 -3.77
CA ASN A 288 -4.74 14.73 -4.83
C ASN A 288 -3.64 13.71 -4.51
N ILE A 289 -3.09 13.08 -5.54
CA ILE A 289 -1.97 12.15 -5.41
C ILE A 289 -0.71 12.96 -5.05
N ILE A 290 -0.11 12.66 -3.91
CA ILE A 290 1.12 13.28 -3.39
C ILE A 290 2.32 12.34 -3.42
N GLY A 291 2.08 11.06 -3.73
CA GLY A 291 3.10 10.02 -3.82
C GLY A 291 2.50 8.70 -4.27
N ALA A 292 3.35 7.69 -4.39
CA ALA A 292 2.94 6.31 -4.64
C ALA A 292 3.83 5.35 -3.84
N ILE A 293 3.23 4.26 -3.35
CA ILE A 293 3.92 3.18 -2.67
C ILE A 293 3.92 1.95 -3.58
N GLU A 294 5.05 1.26 -3.69
CA GLU A 294 5.14 -0.02 -4.37
C GLU A 294 5.74 -1.08 -3.44
N THR A 295 5.11 -2.24 -3.40
CA THR A 295 5.53 -3.39 -2.58
C THR A 295 5.75 -4.61 -3.47
N LEU A 296 6.76 -5.42 -3.15
CA LEU A 296 7.12 -6.61 -3.90
C LEU A 296 6.97 -7.86 -3.04
N TRP A 297 6.66 -8.97 -3.72
CA TRP A 297 6.59 -10.31 -3.13
C TRP A 297 7.39 -11.28 -3.97
N ASP A 298 8.39 -11.92 -3.39
CA ASP A 298 9.14 -12.99 -4.06
C ASP A 298 8.25 -14.23 -4.17
N LYS A 299 7.92 -14.61 -5.41
CA LYS A 299 7.08 -15.75 -5.77
C LYS A 299 7.89 -16.90 -6.39
N THR A 300 9.21 -16.82 -6.34
CA THR A 300 10.09 -17.77 -7.04
C THR A 300 9.88 -19.20 -6.58
N GLU A 301 9.79 -19.42 -5.27
CA GLU A 301 9.56 -20.78 -4.73
C GLU A 301 8.14 -21.27 -5.02
N ASP A 302 7.14 -20.38 -4.95
CA ASP A 302 5.75 -20.71 -5.31
C ASP A 302 5.66 -21.16 -6.78
N LYS A 303 6.36 -20.44 -7.69
CA LYS A 303 6.38 -20.77 -9.12
C LYS A 303 7.08 -22.10 -9.41
N LYS A 304 8.21 -22.35 -8.76
CA LYS A 304 8.89 -23.64 -8.89
C LYS A 304 8.00 -24.80 -8.42
N ALA A 305 7.38 -24.64 -7.26
CA ALA A 305 6.47 -25.66 -6.73
C ALA A 305 5.24 -25.88 -7.65
N GLU A 306 4.73 -24.81 -8.28
CA GLU A 306 3.66 -24.90 -9.26
C GLU A 306 4.08 -25.66 -10.52
N GLU A 307 5.27 -25.34 -11.07
CA GLU A 307 5.85 -26.02 -12.22
C GLU A 307 6.12 -27.50 -11.93
N GLU A 308 6.73 -27.82 -10.78
CA GLU A 308 6.97 -29.20 -10.35
C GLU A 308 5.64 -29.98 -10.20
N ARG A 309 4.62 -29.34 -9.61
CA ARG A 309 3.30 -29.96 -9.48
C ARG A 309 2.64 -30.19 -10.83
N GLU A 310 2.72 -29.24 -11.75
CA GLU A 310 2.18 -29.39 -13.11
C GLU A 310 2.91 -30.50 -13.88
N GLN A 311 4.23 -30.58 -13.74
CA GLN A 311 5.01 -31.66 -14.32
C GLN A 311 4.58 -33.01 -13.77
N HIS A 312 4.51 -33.14 -12.45
CA HIS A 312 4.08 -34.37 -11.80
C HIS A 312 2.66 -34.79 -12.20
N ASN A 313 1.72 -33.81 -12.30
CA ASN A 313 0.38 -34.07 -12.79
C ASN A 313 0.36 -34.55 -14.24
N ARG A 314 1.22 -34.01 -15.11
CA ARG A 314 1.37 -34.49 -16.50
C ARG A 314 1.88 -35.92 -16.53
N GLU A 315 2.91 -36.25 -15.72
CA GLU A 315 3.43 -37.60 -15.58
C GLU A 315 2.35 -38.58 -15.11
N LEU A 316 1.62 -38.26 -14.04
CA LEU A 316 0.53 -39.08 -13.53
C LEU A 316 -0.59 -39.27 -14.56
N SER A 317 -1.00 -38.21 -15.26
CA SER A 317 -2.02 -38.26 -16.30
C SER A 317 -1.62 -39.24 -17.42
N THR A 318 -0.34 -39.17 -17.85
CA THR A 318 0.20 -40.05 -18.87
C THR A 318 0.23 -41.52 -18.41
N LEU A 319 0.69 -41.78 -17.17
CA LEU A 319 0.64 -43.14 -16.60
C LEU A 319 -0.82 -43.67 -16.50
N CYS A 320 -1.78 -42.85 -16.11
CA CYS A 320 -3.20 -43.24 -16.09
C CYS A 320 -3.72 -43.57 -17.50
N THR A 321 -3.30 -42.81 -18.50
CA THR A 321 -3.70 -43.07 -19.90
C THR A 321 -3.10 -44.38 -20.40
N ILE A 322 -1.80 -44.65 -20.16
CA ILE A 322 -1.14 -45.91 -20.49
C ILE A 322 -1.83 -47.07 -19.77
N TYR A 323 -2.07 -46.95 -18.48
CA TYR A 323 -2.77 -47.99 -17.69
C TYR A 323 -4.16 -48.28 -18.24
N SER A 324 -4.91 -47.26 -18.60
CA SER A 324 -6.23 -47.40 -19.20
C SER A 324 -6.19 -48.09 -20.56
N ALA A 325 -5.18 -47.78 -21.38
CA ALA A 325 -4.97 -48.42 -22.67
C ALA A 325 -4.66 -49.91 -22.52
N LEU A 326 -3.79 -50.26 -21.56
CA LEU A 326 -3.46 -51.68 -21.29
C LEU A 326 -4.62 -52.50 -20.74
N ASN A 327 -5.56 -51.86 -20.01
CA ASN A 327 -6.74 -52.56 -19.45
C ASN A 327 -8.00 -52.40 -20.31
N ALA A 328 -7.91 -51.82 -21.50
CA ALA A 328 -9.04 -51.71 -22.40
C ALA A 328 -9.63 -53.06 -22.80
N PRO A 329 -10.94 -53.23 -22.99
CA PRO A 329 -11.59 -54.47 -23.37
C PRO A 329 -11.39 -54.79 -24.88
N THR A 330 -10.15 -54.73 -25.36
CA THR A 330 -9.74 -54.96 -26.76
C THR A 330 -8.68 -56.07 -26.81
N ASN A 331 -8.29 -56.48 -28.02
CA ASN A 331 -7.21 -57.46 -28.15
C ASN A 331 -5.84 -56.94 -27.66
N LEU A 332 -4.95 -57.84 -27.34
CA LEU A 332 -3.64 -57.50 -26.75
C LEU A 332 -2.83 -56.57 -27.62
N GLU A 333 -2.82 -56.81 -28.94
CA GLU A 333 -2.06 -56.02 -29.90
C GLU A 333 -2.56 -54.56 -29.95
N SER A 334 -3.87 -54.30 -29.95
CA SER A 334 -4.44 -52.96 -29.89
C SER A 334 -4.10 -52.26 -28.60
N ARG A 335 -4.10 -52.97 -27.47
CA ARG A 335 -3.71 -52.38 -26.15
C ARG A 335 -2.25 -51.98 -26.11
N ILE A 336 -1.36 -52.83 -26.59
CA ILE A 336 0.09 -52.53 -26.68
C ILE A 336 0.30 -51.35 -27.62
N ASN A 337 -0.32 -51.35 -28.78
CA ASN A 337 -0.21 -50.28 -29.77
C ASN A 337 -0.58 -48.91 -29.21
N GLN A 338 -1.72 -48.87 -28.49
CA GLN A 338 -2.18 -47.62 -27.86
C GLN A 338 -1.25 -47.15 -26.73
N ALA A 339 -0.86 -48.07 -25.84
CA ALA A 339 0.05 -47.75 -24.73
C ALA A 339 1.43 -47.25 -25.21
N VAL A 340 1.96 -47.89 -26.27
CA VAL A 340 3.23 -47.49 -26.87
C VAL A 340 3.15 -46.13 -27.55
N ARG A 341 2.05 -45.79 -28.22
CA ARG A 341 1.86 -44.45 -28.80
C ARG A 341 1.84 -43.35 -27.73
N GLU A 342 1.16 -43.58 -26.63
CA GLU A 342 1.13 -42.62 -25.49
C GLU A 342 2.54 -42.47 -24.86
N LEU A 343 3.26 -43.57 -24.73
CA LEU A 343 4.61 -43.57 -24.20
C LEU A 343 5.60 -42.84 -25.15
N LEU A 344 5.50 -43.05 -26.46
CA LEU A 344 6.29 -42.31 -27.46
C LEU A 344 6.03 -40.80 -27.37
N ALA A 345 4.79 -40.41 -27.30
CA ALA A 345 4.40 -38.99 -27.19
C ALA A 345 4.96 -38.37 -25.90
N PHE A 346 4.86 -39.07 -24.78
CA PHE A 346 5.35 -38.60 -23.49
C PHE A 346 6.89 -38.47 -23.47
N LEU A 347 7.64 -39.46 -23.98
CA LEU A 347 9.07 -39.44 -24.02
C LEU A 347 9.65 -38.56 -25.14
N SER A 348 8.78 -38.05 -26.04
CA SER A 348 9.20 -37.36 -27.26
C SER A 348 10.22 -38.16 -28.05
N ALA A 349 10.05 -39.48 -28.06
CA ALA A 349 10.96 -40.39 -28.72
C ALA A 349 10.51 -40.68 -30.17
N ASP A 350 11.46 -40.92 -31.08
CA ASP A 350 11.19 -41.18 -32.50
C ASP A 350 10.75 -42.63 -32.75
N GLY A 351 11.14 -43.55 -31.86
CA GLY A 351 10.74 -44.95 -31.99
C GLY A 351 10.84 -45.75 -30.70
N ILE A 352 10.12 -46.86 -30.64
CA ILE A 352 10.12 -47.83 -29.53
C ILE A 352 10.18 -49.23 -30.07
N CYS A 353 10.99 -50.08 -29.41
CA CYS A 353 11.07 -51.53 -29.62
C CYS A 353 10.75 -52.28 -28.34
N ILE A 354 9.95 -53.32 -28.45
CA ILE A 354 9.66 -54.25 -27.34
C ILE A 354 10.22 -55.63 -27.70
N TYR A 355 11.08 -56.12 -26.84
CA TYR A 355 11.69 -57.46 -26.99
C TYR A 355 11.12 -58.41 -25.96
N LEU A 356 10.86 -59.63 -26.39
CA LEU A 356 10.44 -60.73 -25.52
C LEU A 356 11.52 -61.80 -25.49
N LEU A 357 11.65 -62.47 -24.35
CA LEU A 357 12.53 -63.60 -24.15
C LEU A 357 11.78 -64.88 -24.61
N ASP A 358 12.38 -65.70 -25.48
CA ASP A 358 11.87 -67.00 -25.87
C ASP A 358 12.21 -68.13 -24.88
N GLU A 359 11.65 -69.31 -25.07
CA GLU A 359 11.93 -70.49 -24.23
C GLU A 359 13.40 -70.93 -24.34
N GLY A 360 14.10 -70.52 -25.35
CA GLY A 360 15.52 -70.78 -25.59
C GLY A 360 16.50 -69.77 -25.01
N GLY A 361 15.99 -68.72 -24.30
CA GLY A 361 16.76 -67.66 -23.68
C GLY A 361 17.27 -66.58 -24.63
N LYS A 362 16.68 -66.46 -25.81
CA LYS A 362 17.00 -65.38 -26.78
C LYS A 362 15.92 -64.31 -26.81
N TYR A 363 16.36 -63.08 -26.96
CA TYR A 363 15.47 -61.95 -27.14
C TYR A 363 15.12 -61.78 -28.61
N PHE A 364 13.84 -61.61 -28.92
CA PHE A 364 13.38 -61.31 -30.27
C PHE A 364 12.48 -60.07 -30.25
N LEU A 365 12.53 -59.30 -31.32
CA LEU A 365 11.69 -58.13 -31.50
C LEU A 365 10.22 -58.55 -31.64
N HIS A 366 9.39 -58.21 -30.67
CA HIS A 366 7.97 -58.54 -30.66
C HIS A 366 7.14 -57.44 -31.28
N TYR A 367 7.51 -56.17 -30.97
CA TYR A 367 6.78 -55.02 -31.41
C TYR A 367 7.73 -53.84 -31.66
N SER A 368 7.47 -53.06 -32.70
CA SER A 368 8.17 -51.80 -32.99
C SER A 368 7.24 -50.76 -33.54
N LEU A 369 7.47 -49.50 -33.19
CA LEU A 369 6.77 -48.35 -33.70
C LEU A 369 7.78 -47.20 -33.92
N GLY A 370 7.66 -46.49 -35.04
CA GLY A 370 8.55 -45.39 -35.39
C GLY A 370 9.85 -45.81 -36.11
N LEU A 371 10.15 -47.12 -36.29
CA LEU A 371 11.30 -47.58 -37.03
C LEU A 371 10.95 -47.95 -38.47
N SER A 372 11.88 -47.81 -39.38
CA SER A 372 11.77 -48.30 -40.76
C SER A 372 11.82 -49.83 -40.81
N ASP A 373 11.27 -50.44 -41.88
CA ASP A 373 11.31 -51.90 -42.05
C ASP A 373 12.76 -52.46 -42.10
N ASP A 374 13.69 -51.69 -42.63
CA ASP A 374 15.13 -52.08 -42.67
C ASP A 374 15.79 -52.01 -41.30
N ALA A 375 15.46 -50.97 -40.49
CA ALA A 375 15.90 -50.84 -39.10
C ALA A 375 15.34 -52.02 -38.27
N CYS A 376 14.04 -52.37 -38.43
CA CYS A 376 13.41 -53.49 -37.73
C CYS A 376 14.10 -54.82 -38.03
N LYS A 377 14.51 -55.05 -39.29
CA LYS A 377 15.24 -56.28 -39.65
C LYS A 377 16.63 -56.34 -38.99
N LYS A 378 17.34 -55.23 -38.93
CA LYS A 378 18.68 -55.14 -38.32
C LYS A 378 18.60 -55.38 -36.80
N VAL A 379 17.59 -54.89 -36.12
CA VAL A 379 17.43 -55.06 -34.67
C VAL A 379 16.58 -56.23 -34.25
N SER A 380 16.12 -57.06 -35.21
CA SER A 380 15.21 -58.21 -34.93
C SER A 380 15.85 -59.37 -34.18
N VAL A 381 17.18 -59.49 -34.26
CA VAL A 381 17.95 -60.56 -33.58
C VAL A 381 18.93 -59.91 -32.61
N VAL A 382 18.77 -60.24 -31.35
CA VAL A 382 19.60 -59.72 -30.25
C VAL A 382 20.65 -60.78 -29.96
N ASP A 383 21.94 -60.45 -30.18
CA ASP A 383 23.07 -61.29 -29.79
C ASP A 383 23.53 -60.99 -28.35
N GLU A 384 24.39 -61.88 -27.79
CA GLU A 384 24.89 -61.69 -26.40
C GLU A 384 25.73 -60.43 -26.19
N LYS A 385 26.20 -59.80 -27.27
CA LYS A 385 27.01 -58.58 -27.24
C LYS A 385 26.16 -57.28 -27.40
N SER A 386 24.89 -57.43 -27.67
CA SER A 386 24.04 -56.28 -27.90
C SER A 386 23.73 -55.51 -26.59
N ILE A 387 23.54 -54.23 -26.72
CA ILE A 387 23.07 -53.37 -25.62
C ILE A 387 21.79 -53.92 -24.98
N ILE A 388 20.88 -54.43 -25.79
CA ILE A 388 19.57 -54.97 -25.35
C ILE A 388 19.80 -56.15 -24.40
N HIS A 389 20.75 -57.05 -24.73
CA HIS A 389 21.11 -58.17 -23.87
C HIS A 389 21.72 -57.69 -22.53
N HIS A 390 22.60 -56.70 -22.59
CA HIS A 390 23.23 -56.14 -21.42
C HIS A 390 22.23 -55.45 -20.47
N VAL A 391 21.35 -54.60 -21.01
CA VAL A 391 20.29 -53.92 -20.24
C VAL A 391 19.31 -54.93 -19.65
N ALA A 392 18.92 -55.93 -20.40
CA ALA A 392 18.00 -56.97 -19.93
C ALA A 392 18.59 -57.83 -18.79
N GLN A 393 19.92 -58.04 -18.77
CA GLN A 393 20.59 -58.75 -17.68
C GLN A 393 20.87 -57.89 -16.43
N SER A 394 21.09 -56.59 -16.61
CA SER A 394 21.37 -55.69 -15.49
C SER A 394 20.13 -55.43 -14.63
N ASN A 395 18.92 -55.61 -15.14
CA ASN A 395 17.62 -55.28 -14.55
C ASN A 395 17.54 -53.81 -14.13
N GLU A 396 18.33 -52.96 -14.78
CA GLU A 396 18.39 -51.50 -14.57
C GLU A 396 18.15 -50.78 -15.90
N TYR A 397 17.52 -49.61 -15.88
CA TYR A 397 17.46 -48.76 -17.07
C TYR A 397 18.81 -48.09 -17.33
N THR A 398 19.18 -47.92 -18.59
CA THR A 398 20.39 -47.25 -18.99
C THR A 398 20.09 -46.20 -20.04
N ILE A 399 20.68 -45.01 -19.88
CA ILE A 399 20.57 -43.91 -20.84
C ILE A 399 21.92 -43.72 -21.48
N TYR A 400 21.96 -43.72 -22.81
CA TYR A 400 23.16 -43.45 -23.59
C TYR A 400 22.99 -42.11 -24.31
N GLU A 401 23.95 -41.20 -24.17
CA GLU A 401 23.99 -39.93 -24.92
C GLU A 401 24.41 -40.17 -26.39
N GLU A 402 25.24 -41.17 -26.61
CA GLU A 402 25.64 -41.67 -27.95
C GLU A 402 25.51 -43.17 -27.95
N LEU A 403 25.01 -43.76 -29.05
CA LEU A 403 24.93 -45.21 -29.19
C LEU A 403 26.36 -45.80 -29.23
N PRO A 404 26.67 -46.85 -28.42
CA PRO A 404 27.96 -47.51 -28.49
C PRO A 404 28.22 -48.13 -29.86
N ASP A 405 29.53 -48.22 -30.21
CA ASP A 405 29.98 -48.87 -31.46
C ASP A 405 29.32 -50.23 -31.67
N GLY A 406 28.62 -50.40 -32.77
CA GLY A 406 27.90 -51.63 -33.14
C GLY A 406 26.36 -51.55 -33.08
N CYS A 407 25.76 -50.45 -32.63
CA CYS A 407 24.37 -50.18 -32.91
C CYS A 407 24.21 -49.85 -34.40
N PRO A 408 23.15 -50.34 -35.04
CA PRO A 408 22.88 -49.94 -36.42
C PRO A 408 22.55 -48.43 -36.42
N ASP A 409 23.43 -47.67 -37.11
CA ASP A 409 23.05 -46.31 -37.56
C ASP A 409 21.76 -46.38 -38.37
N GLU A 410 20.94 -45.31 -38.32
CA GLU A 410 19.61 -45.17 -38.92
C GLU A 410 19.34 -45.92 -40.22
#